data_c80ff56a63d0617854047bc9bbeff46c
#
_entry.id   c80ff56a63d0617854047bc9bbeff46c
#
_cell.length_a   1.000
_cell.length_b   1.000
_cell.length_c   1.000
_cell.angle_alpha   90.00
_cell.angle_beta   90.00
_cell.angle_gamma   90.00
#
_symmetry.space_group_name_H-M   'P 1'
#
loop_
_entity.id
_entity.type
_entity.pdbx_description
1 polymer ?
#
loop_
_entity_poly.entity_id
_entity_poly.type
_entity_poly.pdbx_seq_one_letter_code
_entity_poly.pdbx_strand_id
1 'polypeptide(L)' 'MSYLNAEKKQELFGQYGASKVDTGSPESQVALFTYRINHLTEHMKQNRHDYGTQRALLRLVGKRRQLLDYL' A
#
# COMPACT_ATOMS: atom_id res chain seq x y z
N MET A 1 -11.97 8.31 3.04
CA MET A 1 -12.39 6.92 3.24
C MET A 1 -11.17 6.04 3.49
N SER A 2 -11.25 5.23 4.51
CA SER A 2 -10.15 4.32 4.81
C SER A 2 -10.46 2.94 4.24
N TYR A 3 -9.65 2.47 3.33
CA TYR A 3 -9.73 1.14 2.76
C TYR A 3 -8.78 0.17 3.47
N LEU A 4 -8.10 0.65 4.50
CA LEU A 4 -7.13 -0.12 5.26
C LEU A 4 -7.46 0.02 6.74
N ASN A 5 -8.22 -0.90 7.29
CA ASN A 5 -8.59 -0.88 8.69
C ASN A 5 -7.49 -1.48 9.56
N ALA A 6 -7.66 -1.42 10.89
CA ALA A 6 -6.64 -1.87 11.83
C ALA A 6 -6.37 -3.37 11.69
N GLU A 7 -7.40 -4.17 11.48
CA GLU A 7 -7.25 -5.61 11.32
C GLU A 7 -6.41 -5.95 10.09
N LYS A 8 -6.68 -5.27 8.98
CA LYS A 8 -5.96 -5.51 7.74
C LYS A 8 -4.50 -5.09 7.86
N LYS A 9 -4.24 -3.97 8.53
CA LYS A 9 -2.87 -3.55 8.79
C LYS A 9 -2.10 -4.59 9.60
N GLN A 10 -2.71 -5.08 10.67
CA GLN A 10 -2.06 -6.09 11.51
C GLN A 10 -1.82 -7.39 10.76
N GLU A 11 -2.77 -7.79 9.92
CA GLU A 11 -2.62 -8.96 9.08
C GLU A 11 -1.42 -8.84 8.15
N LEU A 12 -1.30 -7.70 7.47
CA LEU A 12 -0.20 -7.46 6.54
C LEU A 12 1.14 -7.41 7.26
N PHE A 13 1.21 -6.71 8.40
CA PHE A 13 2.43 -6.65 9.19
C PHE A 13 2.81 -8.02 9.75
N GLY A 14 1.82 -8.82 10.13
CA GLY A 14 2.08 -10.17 10.60
C GLY A 14 2.63 -11.09 9.53
N GLN A 15 2.24 -10.88 8.27
CA GLN A 15 2.72 -11.67 7.15
C GLN A 15 4.12 -11.26 6.70
N TYR A 16 4.43 -9.97 6.71
CA TYR A 16 5.62 -9.43 6.04
C TYR A 16 6.60 -8.75 6.99
N GLY A 17 6.19 -8.45 8.23
CA GLY A 17 7.07 -7.85 9.21
C GLY A 17 7.67 -8.90 10.14
N ALA A 18 8.66 -8.49 10.94
CA ALA A 18 9.28 -9.36 11.93
C ALA A 18 8.32 -9.72 13.07
N SER A 19 7.33 -8.84 13.32
CA SER A 19 6.26 -9.06 14.29
C SER A 19 5.07 -8.21 13.89
N LYS A 20 3.92 -8.49 14.53
CA LYS A 20 2.70 -7.73 14.24
C LYS A 20 2.80 -6.25 14.62
N VAL A 21 3.76 -5.89 15.46
CA VAL A 21 3.97 -4.50 15.85
C VAL A 21 5.09 -3.85 15.05
N ASP A 22 5.73 -4.57 14.17
CA ASP A 22 6.77 -4.04 13.31
C ASP A 22 6.13 -3.32 12.13
N THR A 23 5.76 -2.05 12.32
CA THR A 23 5.11 -1.25 11.30
C THR A 23 6.10 -0.38 10.54
N GLY A 24 7.38 -0.39 10.93
CA GLY A 24 8.40 0.45 10.35
C GLY A 24 9.38 -0.24 9.41
N SER A 25 9.31 -1.57 9.30
CA SER A 25 10.26 -2.26 8.43
C SER A 25 9.96 -1.96 6.96
N PRO A 26 11.00 -1.87 6.11
CA PRO A 26 10.79 -1.66 4.67
C PRO A 26 9.90 -2.75 4.05
N GLU A 27 10.04 -3.99 4.47
CA GLU A 27 9.23 -5.10 3.98
C GLU A 27 7.75 -4.91 4.30
N SER A 28 7.44 -4.50 5.52
CA SER A 28 6.06 -4.23 5.93
C SER A 28 5.47 -3.06 5.16
N GLN A 29 6.28 -2.02 4.91
CA GLN A 29 5.83 -0.87 4.14
C GLN A 29 5.56 -1.23 2.68
N VAL A 30 6.41 -2.08 2.08
CA VAL A 30 6.17 -2.57 0.72
C VAL A 30 4.84 -3.32 0.66
N ALA A 31 4.57 -4.16 1.65
CA ALA A 31 3.30 -4.91 1.70
C ALA A 31 2.10 -3.97 1.79
N LEU A 32 2.18 -2.93 2.62
CA LEU A 32 1.12 -1.93 2.73
C LEU A 32 0.91 -1.19 1.42
N PHE A 33 1.98 -0.73 0.79
CA PHE A 33 1.87 -0.02 -0.49
C PHE A 33 1.29 -0.93 -1.56
N THR A 34 1.68 -2.19 -1.59
CA THR A 34 1.14 -3.15 -2.55
C THR A 34 -0.37 -3.32 -2.37
N TYR A 35 -0.82 -3.47 -1.12
CA TYR A 35 -2.25 -3.57 -0.83
C TYR A 35 -3.00 -2.32 -1.29
N ARG A 36 -2.48 -1.14 -0.97
CA ARG A 36 -3.11 0.12 -1.34
C ARG A 36 -3.13 0.31 -2.86
N ILE A 37 -2.03 -0.02 -3.53
CA ILE A 37 -1.94 0.08 -4.98
C ILE A 37 -2.99 -0.80 -5.63
N ASN A 38 -3.13 -2.05 -5.18
CA ASN A 38 -4.11 -2.97 -5.74
C ASN A 38 -5.54 -2.46 -5.52
N HIS A 39 -5.80 -1.92 -4.33
CA HIS A 39 -7.12 -1.36 -4.03
C HIS A 39 -7.45 -0.18 -4.93
N LEU A 40 -6.52 0.75 -5.09
CA LEU A 40 -6.73 1.93 -5.93
C LEU A 40 -6.80 1.57 -7.41
N THR A 41 -6.05 0.57 -7.83
CA THR A 41 -6.12 0.08 -9.20
C THR A 41 -7.52 -0.44 -9.53
N GLU A 42 -8.11 -1.21 -8.62
CA GLU A 42 -9.49 -1.67 -8.79
C GLU A 42 -10.48 -0.51 -8.84
N HIS A 43 -10.28 0.49 -7.97
CA HIS A 43 -11.11 1.69 -7.99
C HIS A 43 -11.04 2.39 -9.34
N MET A 44 -9.84 2.51 -9.92
CA MET A 44 -9.64 3.22 -11.18
C MET A 44 -10.26 2.50 -12.37
N LYS A 45 -10.44 1.19 -12.29
CA LYS A 45 -11.11 0.44 -13.36
C LYS A 45 -12.55 0.89 -13.54
N GLN A 46 -13.19 1.35 -12.45
CA GLN A 46 -14.58 1.79 -12.48
C GLN A 46 -14.71 3.31 -12.50
N ASN A 47 -13.65 4.03 -12.18
CA ASN A 47 -13.66 5.48 -12.02
C ASN A 47 -12.49 6.12 -12.76
N ARG A 48 -12.49 5.99 -14.09
CA ARG A 48 -11.36 6.40 -14.95
C ARG A 48 -11.03 7.88 -14.86
N HIS A 49 -11.99 8.71 -14.50
CA HIS A 49 -11.80 10.16 -14.45
C HIS A 49 -11.53 10.68 -13.05
N ASP A 50 -11.27 9.79 -12.10
CA ASP A 50 -10.87 10.19 -10.76
C ASP A 50 -9.37 10.50 -10.75
N TYR A 51 -9.04 11.70 -11.20
CA TYR A 51 -7.64 12.11 -11.35
C TYR A 51 -6.92 12.28 -10.03
N GLY A 52 -7.64 12.59 -8.95
CA GLY A 52 -7.06 12.64 -7.62
C GLY A 52 -6.55 11.28 -7.17
N THR A 53 -7.35 10.24 -7.35
CA THR A 53 -6.95 8.87 -7.03
C THR A 53 -5.83 8.40 -7.96
N GLN A 54 -5.89 8.77 -9.24
CA GLN A 54 -4.83 8.42 -10.17
C GLN A 54 -3.49 8.99 -9.73
N ARG A 55 -3.45 10.24 -9.29
CA ARG A 55 -2.25 10.87 -8.77
C ARG A 55 -1.73 10.15 -7.52
N ALA A 56 -2.64 9.82 -6.62
CA ALA A 56 -2.28 9.09 -5.40
C ALA A 56 -1.68 7.72 -5.72
N LEU A 57 -2.28 7.03 -6.69
CA LEU A 57 -1.78 5.73 -7.15
C LEU A 57 -0.36 5.83 -7.68
N LEU A 58 -0.10 6.81 -8.55
CA LEU A 58 1.23 7.01 -9.12
C LEU A 58 2.26 7.33 -8.03
N ARG A 59 1.87 8.11 -7.03
CA ARG A 59 2.74 8.43 -5.89
C ARG A 59 3.09 7.20 -5.08
N LEU A 60 2.11 6.33 -4.83
CA LEU A 60 2.33 5.09 -4.10
C LEU A 60 3.24 4.14 -4.86
N VAL A 61 3.05 4.03 -6.17
CA VAL A 61 3.92 3.21 -7.01
C VAL A 61 5.36 3.69 -6.93
N GLY A 62 5.57 5.01 -6.98
CA GLY A 62 6.90 5.59 -6.86
C GLY A 62 7.55 5.30 -5.52
N LYS A 63 6.80 5.45 -4.43
CA LYS A 63 7.32 5.18 -3.09
C LYS A 63 7.64 3.70 -2.90
N ARG A 64 6.78 2.83 -3.40
CA ARG A 64 7.02 1.38 -3.32
C ARG A 64 8.31 1.02 -4.05
N ARG A 65 8.54 1.62 -5.22
CA ARG A 65 9.75 1.38 -6.00
C ARG A 65 11.01 1.81 -5.25
N GLN A 66 10.96 2.97 -4.59
CA GLN A 66 12.08 3.44 -3.78
C GLN A 66 12.41 2.46 -2.66
N LEU A 67 11.39 1.92 -1.99
CA LEU A 67 11.59 0.94 -0.92
C LEU A 67 12.19 -0.35 -1.46
N LEU A 68 11.72 -0.82 -2.61
CA LEU A 68 12.25 -2.02 -3.24
C LEU A 68 13.71 -1.84 -3.64
N ASP A 69 14.06 -0.66 -4.15
CA ASP A 69 15.45 -0.35 -4.50
C ASP A 69 16.34 -0.29 -3.26
N TYR A 70 15.80 0.14 -2.13
CA TYR A 70 16.51 0.17 -0.86
C TYR A 70 16.83 -1.25 -0.36
N LEU A 71 15.91 -2.15 -0.52
CA LEU A 71 16.08 -3.53 -0.10
C LEU A 71 17.03 -4.28 -1.03
#